data_d68731896d9b1eae12b2d2c5e39728ba
#
_entry.id   d68731896d9b1eae12b2d2c5e39728ba
#
_cell.length_a   1.000
_cell.length_b   1.000
_cell.length_c   1.000
_cell.angle_alpha   90.00
_cell.angle_beta   90.00
_cell.angle_gamma   90.00
#
_symmetry.space_group_name_H-M   'P 1'
#
loop_
_entity.id
_entity.type
_entity.pdbx_description
1 polymer ?
#
loop_
_entity_poly.entity_id
_entity_poly.type
_entity_poly.pdbx_seq_one_letter_code
_entity_poly.pdbx_strand_id
1 'polypeptide(L)'
;MSNLPSSASNEWPISTVDDADDIAPKHSGKTPYITRGTPQFMRVTLALFSAGLATFALLYCVQPLLPVLSQDFGISPATSSLSLSVSTVMLAFGLLFTGPLSDTIGRKNVMVVSLMLAAICTVICAFMTSWNGVLVMRAMMGLSLSGVAAVAMSYLSEEIHPSVLAFSMGLYISGNSIGGMSGRLVSGVLTDYFPWRVAIGTIGVLALIAAITFWRILPDSRHFRPGSLRPKTLLLNSKLHWRDAGLPLLFLEGFLLMGAFVTLFNYIGYRLLAPPYLLSQAVVGLLSVVYLTGSYSSPKAGALTARYGRGPVLSIAILLMLAGLGMTALSPLFAIFGGMMLFTAGFFAAHSVASSWIGQRARRAKGQASSMYLFSYYLGSSLAGTLGGFFWHSFGWMGITAFLSALLLLALVVSLILKQRL
;
A
#
# COMPACT_ATOMS: atom_id res chain seq x y z
N MET A 1 -76.65 -26.09 8.87
CA MET A 1 -76.93 -24.76 8.31
C MET A 1 -75.70 -23.97 8.53
N SER A 2 -74.89 -23.78 7.65
CA SER A 2 -74.77 -23.51 6.22
C SER A 2 -73.92 -22.22 6.04
N ASN A 3 -73.05 -22.32 5.08
CA ASN A 3 -72.45 -21.25 4.30
C ASN A 3 -71.04 -20.75 4.73
N LEU A 4 -70.03 -21.45 4.22
CA LEU A 4 -68.75 -20.90 3.86
C LEU A 4 -68.82 -20.39 2.40
N PRO A 5 -68.25 -19.25 2.03
CA PRO A 5 -68.03 -18.88 0.64
C PRO A 5 -66.69 -19.36 0.15
N SER A 6 -66.72 -19.78 -1.12
CA SER A 6 -65.70 -20.38 -1.93
C SER A 6 -64.47 -19.48 -2.21
N SER A 7 -63.35 -20.15 -2.35
CA SER A 7 -62.05 -19.67 -2.85
C SER A 7 -62.15 -18.94 -4.19
N ALA A 8 -61.68 -17.72 -4.23
CA ALA A 8 -61.35 -17.02 -5.48
C ALA A 8 -59.90 -17.36 -5.89
N SER A 9 -59.78 -18.04 -6.98
CA SER A 9 -58.52 -18.31 -7.69
C SER A 9 -57.96 -17.00 -8.29
N ASN A 10 -56.86 -16.52 -7.76
CA ASN A 10 -56.07 -15.45 -8.42
C ASN A 10 -55.22 -16.11 -9.52
N GLU A 11 -55.75 -16.16 -10.71
CA GLU A 11 -54.95 -16.41 -11.93
C GLU A 11 -54.29 -15.11 -12.33
N TRP A 12 -52.93 -15.09 -12.34
CA TRP A 12 -52.14 -14.05 -12.95
C TRP A 12 -52.21 -14.22 -14.46
N PRO A 13 -52.42 -13.17 -15.26
CA PRO A 13 -52.39 -13.28 -16.71
C PRO A 13 -50.96 -13.56 -17.21
N ILE A 14 -50.78 -14.70 -17.85
CA ILE A 14 -49.58 -15.01 -18.63
C ILE A 14 -49.61 -14.08 -19.85
N SER A 15 -48.81 -13.03 -19.83
CA SER A 15 -48.54 -12.21 -21.01
C SER A 15 -47.68 -13.01 -21.97
N THR A 16 -48.18 -13.23 -23.18
CA THR A 16 -47.53 -13.87 -24.30
C THR A 16 -46.21 -13.18 -24.63
N VAL A 17 -45.20 -14.01 -24.84
CA VAL A 17 -43.82 -13.68 -25.28
C VAL A 17 -43.87 -13.27 -26.76
N ASP A 18 -44.24 -12.01 -27.08
CA ASP A 18 -44.12 -11.48 -28.45
C ASP A 18 -43.84 -9.96 -28.53
N ASP A 19 -43.31 -9.33 -27.49
CA ASP A 19 -42.88 -7.93 -27.53
C ASP A 19 -41.41 -7.78 -27.01
N ALA A 20 -40.50 -8.60 -27.51
CA ALA A 20 -39.09 -8.58 -27.08
C ALA A 20 -38.20 -7.67 -27.96
N ASP A 21 -38.73 -6.92 -28.91
CA ASP A 21 -37.91 -6.21 -29.91
C ASP A 21 -37.95 -4.66 -29.85
N ASP A 22 -38.54 -4.04 -28.83
CA ASP A 22 -38.61 -2.56 -28.77
C ASP A 22 -38.21 -1.90 -27.46
N ILE A 23 -37.33 -2.53 -26.68
CA ILE A 23 -36.63 -1.84 -25.57
C ILE A 23 -35.17 -1.66 -25.94
N ALA A 24 -34.90 -0.92 -27.00
CA ALA A 24 -33.63 -0.23 -27.16
C ALA A 24 -33.51 0.80 -26.02
N PRO A 25 -32.46 0.75 -25.18
CA PRO A 25 -32.32 1.72 -24.11
C PRO A 25 -32.17 3.10 -24.74
N LYS A 26 -33.17 3.98 -24.52
CA LYS A 26 -33.07 5.41 -24.84
C LYS A 26 -31.73 5.90 -24.31
N HIS A 27 -30.86 6.37 -25.19
CA HIS A 27 -29.58 6.99 -24.89
C HIS A 27 -29.79 8.14 -23.88
N SER A 28 -29.75 7.82 -22.59
CA SER A 28 -29.45 8.82 -21.59
C SER A 28 -27.99 9.21 -21.82
N GLY A 29 -27.69 10.48 -22.03
CA GLY A 29 -26.37 11.01 -22.39
C GLY A 29 -25.28 10.82 -21.35
N LYS A 30 -25.14 9.60 -20.83
CA LYS A 30 -24.02 9.20 -19.96
C LYS A 30 -22.86 8.75 -20.81
N THR A 31 -21.74 9.41 -20.66
CA THR A 31 -20.47 8.98 -21.26
C THR A 31 -20.22 7.51 -20.94
N PRO A 32 -19.89 6.64 -21.93
CA PRO A 32 -19.69 5.22 -21.68
C PRO A 32 -18.44 4.99 -20.80
N TYR A 33 -18.51 4.02 -19.88
CA TYR A 33 -17.35 3.56 -19.11
C TYR A 33 -16.26 3.01 -20.03
N ILE A 34 -15.01 3.12 -19.59
CA ILE A 34 -13.86 2.56 -20.30
C ILE A 34 -13.88 1.03 -20.15
N THR A 35 -13.91 0.31 -21.28
CA THR A 35 -13.96 -1.14 -21.36
C THR A 35 -12.66 -1.74 -21.89
N ARG A 36 -12.41 -3.02 -21.58
CA ARG A 36 -11.25 -3.77 -22.08
C ARG A 36 -11.25 -3.79 -23.63
N GLY A 37 -10.04 -3.70 -24.22
CA GLY A 37 -9.86 -3.70 -25.67
C GLY A 37 -9.89 -2.30 -26.30
N THR A 38 -10.25 -1.26 -25.55
CA THR A 38 -10.21 0.12 -26.05
C THR A 38 -8.82 0.74 -25.87
N PRO A 39 -8.38 1.65 -26.77
CA PRO A 39 -7.12 2.39 -26.59
C PRO A 39 -7.08 3.18 -25.28
N GLN A 40 -8.23 3.67 -24.81
CA GLN A 40 -8.37 4.38 -23.54
C GLN A 40 -8.07 3.46 -22.35
N PHE A 41 -8.53 2.22 -22.38
CA PHE A 41 -8.25 1.23 -21.35
C PHE A 41 -6.74 1.00 -21.19
N MET A 42 -6.03 0.82 -22.31
CA MET A 42 -4.59 0.66 -22.32
C MET A 42 -3.87 1.90 -21.74
N ARG A 43 -4.30 3.09 -22.14
CA ARG A 43 -3.74 4.36 -21.63
C ARG A 43 -3.92 4.50 -20.12
N VAL A 44 -5.13 4.28 -19.60
CA VAL A 44 -5.41 4.36 -18.16
C VAL A 44 -4.59 3.31 -17.39
N THR A 45 -4.58 2.09 -17.87
CA THR A 45 -3.87 0.98 -17.23
C THR A 45 -2.36 1.24 -17.15
N LEU A 46 -1.73 1.62 -18.27
CA LEU A 46 -0.30 1.94 -18.31
C LEU A 46 0.05 3.17 -17.46
N ALA A 47 -0.78 4.21 -17.54
CA ALA A 47 -0.58 5.42 -16.75
C ALA A 47 -0.59 5.10 -15.25
N LEU A 48 -1.62 4.41 -14.76
CA LEU A 48 -1.74 4.11 -13.34
C LEU A 48 -0.73 3.05 -12.86
N PHE A 49 -0.39 2.07 -13.71
CA PHE A 49 0.71 1.15 -13.42
C PHE A 49 2.03 1.90 -13.23
N SER A 50 2.38 2.81 -14.15
CA SER A 50 3.61 3.61 -14.06
C SER A 50 3.59 4.58 -12.88
N ALA A 51 2.43 5.17 -12.54
CA ALA A 51 2.28 6.02 -11.37
C ALA A 51 2.48 5.23 -10.07
N GLY A 52 1.90 4.03 -9.97
CA GLY A 52 2.11 3.13 -8.84
C GLY A 52 3.57 2.72 -8.70
N LEU A 53 4.20 2.34 -9.81
CA LEU A 53 5.63 2.00 -9.88
C LEU A 53 6.49 3.17 -9.39
N ALA A 54 6.29 4.36 -9.91
CA ALA A 54 7.05 5.55 -9.52
C ALA A 54 6.82 5.92 -8.05
N THR A 55 5.58 5.86 -7.56
CA THR A 55 5.23 6.16 -6.16
C THR A 55 6.01 5.31 -5.18
N PHE A 56 6.02 4.00 -5.38
CA PHE A 56 6.67 3.08 -4.46
C PHE A 56 8.18 3.01 -4.66
N ALA A 57 8.68 3.25 -5.89
CA ALA A 57 10.12 3.42 -6.13
C ALA A 57 10.66 4.65 -5.37
N LEU A 58 10.00 5.83 -5.49
CA LEU A 58 10.36 7.05 -4.77
C LEU A 58 10.34 6.85 -3.25
N LEU A 59 9.30 6.17 -2.74
CA LEU A 59 9.14 5.98 -1.30
C LEU A 59 10.24 5.11 -0.71
N TYR A 60 10.56 3.99 -1.36
CA TYR A 60 11.39 2.94 -0.79
C TYR A 60 12.83 2.86 -1.30
N CYS A 61 13.24 3.66 -2.30
CA CYS A 61 14.62 3.68 -2.81
C CYS A 61 15.66 3.99 -1.73
N VAL A 62 15.28 4.71 -0.68
CA VAL A 62 16.19 5.07 0.41
C VAL A 62 16.50 3.90 1.35
N GLN A 63 15.68 2.86 1.37
CA GLN A 63 15.78 1.79 2.37
C GLN A 63 17.11 1.02 2.32
N PRO A 64 17.63 0.55 1.17
CA PRO A 64 18.96 -0.06 1.14
C PRO A 64 20.11 0.95 1.39
N LEU A 65 19.83 2.26 1.27
CA LEU A 65 20.83 3.31 1.48
C LEU A 65 21.00 3.69 2.96
N LEU A 66 20.16 3.23 3.87
CA LEU A 66 20.21 3.62 5.27
C LEU A 66 21.59 3.46 5.91
N PRO A 67 22.33 2.34 5.68
CA PRO A 67 23.69 2.19 6.20
C PRO A 67 24.67 3.22 5.61
N VAL A 68 24.57 3.50 4.32
CA VAL A 68 25.44 4.50 3.64
C VAL A 68 25.15 5.90 4.16
N LEU A 69 23.87 6.26 4.34
CA LEU A 69 23.47 7.55 4.92
C LEU A 69 23.98 7.69 6.37
N SER A 70 23.94 6.60 7.16
CA SER A 70 24.52 6.61 8.50
C SER A 70 25.99 6.97 8.50
N GLN A 71 26.76 6.43 7.55
CA GLN A 71 28.19 6.69 7.41
C GLN A 71 28.49 8.10 6.87
N ASP A 72 27.78 8.53 5.80
CA ASP A 72 28.03 9.81 5.12
C ASP A 72 27.71 11.02 6.04
N PHE A 73 26.66 10.92 6.85
CA PHE A 73 26.26 11.99 7.78
C PHE A 73 26.73 11.79 9.23
N GLY A 74 27.41 10.68 9.56
CA GLY A 74 27.86 10.38 10.93
C GLY A 74 26.72 10.23 11.93
N ILE A 75 25.58 9.62 11.51
CA ILE A 75 24.37 9.50 12.30
C ILE A 75 24.07 8.04 12.67
N SER A 76 23.26 7.86 13.72
CA SER A 76 22.85 6.52 14.16
C SER A 76 21.90 5.84 13.14
N PRO A 77 21.83 4.50 13.11
CA PRO A 77 20.84 3.76 12.31
C PRO A 77 19.40 4.19 12.57
N ALA A 78 19.04 4.51 13.82
CA ALA A 78 17.73 5.06 14.17
C ALA A 78 17.50 6.42 13.48
N THR A 79 18.49 7.32 13.52
CA THR A 79 18.39 8.62 12.85
C THR A 79 18.33 8.46 11.33
N SER A 80 19.12 7.56 10.74
CA SER A 80 19.07 7.31 9.29
C SER A 80 17.70 6.78 8.84
N SER A 81 17.05 5.93 9.64
CA SER A 81 15.71 5.43 9.34
C SER A 81 14.64 6.52 9.25
N LEU A 82 14.88 7.71 9.85
CA LEU A 82 13.99 8.87 9.72
C LEU A 82 13.79 9.29 8.27
N SER A 83 14.76 9.06 7.38
CA SER A 83 14.62 9.37 5.94
C SER A 83 13.44 8.63 5.28
N LEU A 84 13.12 7.42 5.74
CA LEU A 84 11.92 6.70 5.33
C LEU A 84 10.72 7.05 6.21
N SER A 85 10.91 7.09 7.53
CA SER A 85 9.85 7.30 8.50
C SER A 85 9.13 8.63 8.33
N VAL A 86 9.87 9.73 8.08
CA VAL A 86 9.26 11.04 7.84
C VAL A 86 8.44 11.04 6.54
N SER A 87 8.89 10.32 5.52
CA SER A 87 8.14 10.19 4.26
C SER A 87 6.83 9.42 4.49
N THR A 88 6.89 8.31 5.22
CA THR A 88 5.69 7.47 5.46
C THR A 88 4.69 8.12 6.39
N VAL A 89 5.14 8.85 7.42
CA VAL A 89 4.23 9.59 8.30
C VAL A 89 3.57 10.75 7.58
N MET A 90 4.31 11.51 6.77
CA MET A 90 3.74 12.62 5.98
C MET A 90 2.78 12.11 4.91
N LEU A 91 3.08 10.97 4.29
CA LEU A 91 2.14 10.28 3.39
C LEU A 91 0.87 9.87 4.14
N ALA A 92 1.00 9.29 5.34
CA ALA A 92 -0.14 8.90 6.17
C ALA A 92 -1.07 10.10 6.45
N PHE A 93 -0.52 11.20 6.92
CA PHE A 93 -1.30 12.43 7.16
C PHE A 93 -1.93 12.95 5.87
N GLY A 94 -1.17 12.97 4.78
CA GLY A 94 -1.68 13.40 3.48
C GLY A 94 -2.88 12.60 3.01
N LEU A 95 -2.93 11.28 3.23
CA LEU A 95 -4.06 10.41 2.85
C LEU A 95 -5.39 10.85 3.46
N LEU A 96 -5.38 11.49 4.63
CA LEU A 96 -6.61 11.97 5.28
C LEU A 96 -7.23 13.16 4.55
N PHE A 97 -6.43 13.94 3.81
CA PHE A 97 -6.85 15.20 3.20
C PHE A 97 -6.90 15.14 1.67
N THR A 98 -6.01 14.39 1.02
CA THR A 98 -5.87 14.39 -0.44
C THR A 98 -7.04 13.70 -1.15
N GLY A 99 -7.68 12.69 -0.55
CA GLY A 99 -8.90 12.09 -1.08
C GLY A 99 -10.01 13.14 -1.21
N PRO A 100 -10.47 13.75 -0.10
CA PRO A 100 -11.42 14.85 -0.13
C PRO A 100 -11.01 16.04 -1.00
N LEU A 101 -9.74 16.42 -1.03
CA LEU A 101 -9.23 17.48 -1.90
C LEU A 101 -9.44 17.13 -3.38
N SER A 102 -9.22 15.89 -3.77
CA SER A 102 -9.43 15.44 -5.14
C SER A 102 -10.91 15.45 -5.55
N ASP A 103 -11.83 15.37 -4.58
CA ASP A 103 -13.27 15.52 -4.82
C ASP A 103 -13.66 16.96 -5.23
N THR A 104 -12.79 17.95 -4.99
CA THR A 104 -13.04 19.35 -5.35
C THR A 104 -12.26 19.80 -6.59
N ILE A 105 -10.99 19.40 -6.72
CA ILE A 105 -10.06 19.89 -7.76
C ILE A 105 -10.04 18.97 -8.99
N GLY A 106 -10.46 17.72 -8.82
CA GLY A 106 -10.44 16.69 -9.87
C GLY A 106 -9.33 15.65 -9.67
N ARG A 107 -9.65 14.41 -10.02
CA ARG A 107 -8.79 13.24 -9.78
C ARG A 107 -7.44 13.35 -10.47
N LYS A 108 -7.44 13.60 -11.79
CA LYS A 108 -6.23 13.66 -12.61
C LYS A 108 -5.28 14.74 -12.13
N ASN A 109 -5.78 15.95 -11.88
CA ASN A 109 -4.95 17.10 -11.50
C ASN A 109 -4.22 16.84 -10.18
N VAL A 110 -4.91 16.29 -9.18
CA VAL A 110 -4.30 15.96 -7.89
C VAL A 110 -3.21 14.91 -8.07
N MET A 111 -3.47 13.83 -8.82
CA MET A 111 -2.46 12.78 -9.04
C MET A 111 -1.25 13.27 -9.81
N VAL A 112 -1.44 14.08 -10.87
CA VAL A 112 -0.35 14.63 -11.68
C VAL A 112 0.54 15.55 -10.85
N VAL A 113 -0.05 16.55 -10.18
CA VAL A 113 0.69 17.49 -9.33
C VAL A 113 1.43 16.74 -8.23
N SER A 114 0.79 15.78 -7.59
CA SER A 114 1.37 14.95 -6.54
C SER A 114 2.60 14.19 -7.02
N LEU A 115 2.51 13.49 -8.14
CA LEU A 115 3.63 12.71 -8.67
C LEU A 115 4.78 13.59 -9.15
N MET A 116 4.48 14.72 -9.80
CA MET A 116 5.46 15.73 -10.23
C MET A 116 6.23 16.30 -9.04
N LEU A 117 5.52 16.78 -8.01
CA LEU A 117 6.16 17.35 -6.82
C LEU A 117 7.01 16.30 -6.08
N ALA A 118 6.53 15.06 -5.96
CA ALA A 118 7.29 14.00 -5.32
C ALA A 118 8.59 13.69 -6.08
N ALA A 119 8.54 13.62 -7.40
CA ALA A 119 9.72 13.40 -8.24
C ALA A 119 10.72 14.57 -8.13
N ILE A 120 10.24 15.81 -8.20
CA ILE A 120 11.06 17.01 -8.05
C ILE A 120 11.73 17.05 -6.68
N CYS A 121 10.98 16.82 -5.59
CA CYS A 121 11.55 16.76 -4.24
C CYS A 121 12.65 15.68 -4.13
N THR A 122 12.48 14.54 -4.81
CA THR A 122 13.49 13.48 -4.80
C THR A 122 14.74 13.86 -5.60
N VAL A 123 14.59 14.55 -6.74
CA VAL A 123 15.75 15.10 -7.48
C VAL A 123 16.49 16.12 -6.62
N ILE A 124 15.77 17.05 -6.00
CA ILE A 124 16.37 18.08 -5.11
C ILE A 124 17.06 17.40 -3.91
N CYS A 125 16.48 16.34 -3.36
CA CYS A 125 17.07 15.57 -2.25
C CYS A 125 18.48 15.08 -2.55
N ALA A 126 18.78 14.71 -3.80
CA ALA A 126 20.11 14.27 -4.23
C ALA A 126 21.19 15.35 -4.09
N PHE A 127 20.80 16.64 -4.07
CA PHE A 127 21.72 17.78 -3.93
C PHE A 127 21.83 18.29 -2.50
N MET A 128 21.10 17.71 -1.54
CA MET A 128 21.15 18.14 -0.15
C MET A 128 22.50 17.78 0.50
N THR A 129 23.13 18.75 1.13
CA THR A 129 24.39 18.60 1.85
C THR A 129 24.21 18.40 3.35
N SER A 130 23.03 18.73 3.89
CA SER A 130 22.68 18.56 5.30
C SER A 130 21.64 17.49 5.50
N TRP A 131 21.73 16.77 6.63
CA TRP A 131 20.75 15.77 7.01
C TRP A 131 19.31 16.34 7.11
N ASN A 132 19.18 17.51 7.70
CA ASN A 132 17.87 18.19 7.81
C ASN A 132 17.28 18.51 6.44
N GLY A 133 18.11 18.91 5.46
CA GLY A 133 17.67 19.12 4.08
C GLY A 133 17.13 17.83 3.44
N VAL A 134 17.82 16.70 3.66
CA VAL A 134 17.33 15.36 3.23
C VAL A 134 15.98 15.08 3.86
N LEU A 135 15.82 15.25 5.18
CA LEU A 135 14.55 14.99 5.88
C LEU A 135 13.40 15.87 5.38
N VAL A 136 13.65 17.17 5.14
CA VAL A 136 12.63 18.09 4.60
C VAL A 136 12.17 17.64 3.21
N MET A 137 13.11 17.31 2.31
CA MET A 137 12.76 16.85 0.96
C MET A 137 12.02 15.51 1.00
N ARG A 138 12.41 14.59 1.88
CA ARG A 138 11.73 13.33 2.09
C ARG A 138 10.33 13.52 2.69
N ALA A 139 10.14 14.48 3.60
CA ALA A 139 8.83 14.84 4.15
C ALA A 139 7.89 15.39 3.06
N MET A 140 8.37 16.34 2.27
CA MET A 140 7.61 16.95 1.18
C MET A 140 7.24 15.90 0.10
N MET A 141 8.19 15.04 -0.25
CA MET A 141 7.97 13.93 -1.18
C MET A 141 6.88 12.99 -0.65
N GLY A 142 6.94 12.58 0.63
CA GLY A 142 5.94 11.71 1.26
C GLY A 142 4.55 12.34 1.25
N LEU A 143 4.43 13.60 1.65
CA LEU A 143 3.17 14.35 1.60
C LEU A 143 2.61 14.41 0.17
N SER A 144 3.48 14.70 -0.80
CA SER A 144 3.08 14.75 -2.21
C SER A 144 2.54 13.39 -2.71
N LEU A 145 3.21 12.27 -2.40
CA LEU A 145 2.78 10.94 -2.85
C LEU A 145 1.38 10.54 -2.37
N SER A 146 0.88 11.14 -1.30
CA SER A 146 -0.46 10.85 -0.77
C SER A 146 -1.56 11.08 -1.80
N GLY A 147 -1.40 12.05 -2.71
CA GLY A 147 -2.40 12.33 -3.74
C GLY A 147 -2.56 11.22 -4.76
N VAL A 148 -1.47 10.54 -5.14
CA VAL A 148 -1.58 9.35 -6.01
C VAL A 148 -2.21 8.19 -5.24
N ALA A 149 -1.70 7.90 -4.04
CA ALA A 149 -2.13 6.75 -3.25
C ALA A 149 -3.62 6.81 -2.85
N ALA A 150 -4.13 8.02 -2.51
CA ALA A 150 -5.53 8.21 -2.13
C ALA A 150 -6.49 8.21 -3.32
N VAL A 151 -6.05 8.65 -4.51
CA VAL A 151 -6.95 9.02 -5.60
C VAL A 151 -6.99 8.00 -6.73
N ALA A 152 -5.91 7.23 -6.95
CA ALA A 152 -5.82 6.28 -8.07
C ALA A 152 -6.97 5.26 -8.10
N MET A 153 -7.32 4.69 -6.95
CA MET A 153 -8.41 3.71 -6.84
C MET A 153 -9.79 4.35 -7.09
N SER A 154 -9.97 5.59 -6.65
CA SER A 154 -11.21 6.35 -6.91
C SER A 154 -11.37 6.65 -8.40
N TYR A 155 -10.30 7.11 -9.05
CA TYR A 155 -10.30 7.32 -10.50
C TYR A 155 -10.67 6.05 -11.27
N LEU A 156 -10.05 4.89 -10.92
CA LEU A 156 -10.37 3.60 -11.53
C LEU A 156 -11.84 3.24 -11.35
N SER A 157 -12.38 3.39 -10.15
CA SER A 157 -13.78 3.02 -9.85
C SER A 157 -14.80 3.93 -10.54
N GLU A 158 -14.43 5.17 -10.87
CA GLU A 158 -15.28 6.13 -11.55
C GLU A 158 -15.26 5.96 -13.08
N GLU A 159 -14.11 5.61 -13.67
CA GLU A 159 -13.91 5.62 -15.12
C GLU A 159 -13.96 4.23 -15.78
N ILE A 160 -13.61 3.18 -15.06
CA ILE A 160 -13.51 1.81 -15.59
C ILE A 160 -14.82 1.04 -15.38
N HIS A 161 -15.25 0.31 -16.41
CA HIS A 161 -16.43 -0.54 -16.32
C HIS A 161 -16.31 -1.59 -15.19
N PRO A 162 -17.35 -1.82 -14.38
CA PRO A 162 -17.31 -2.76 -13.24
C PRO A 162 -16.77 -4.16 -13.56
N SER A 163 -17.05 -4.69 -14.76
CA SER A 163 -16.59 -6.03 -15.17
C SER A 163 -15.07 -6.18 -15.28
N VAL A 164 -14.32 -5.09 -15.48
CA VAL A 164 -12.85 -5.09 -15.63
C VAL A 164 -12.13 -4.26 -14.56
N LEU A 165 -12.89 -3.70 -13.63
CA LEU A 165 -12.37 -2.84 -12.56
C LEU A 165 -11.37 -3.60 -11.67
N ALA A 166 -11.70 -4.82 -11.24
CA ALA A 166 -10.82 -5.62 -10.39
C ALA A 166 -9.48 -5.93 -11.05
N PHE A 167 -9.48 -6.19 -12.36
CA PHE A 167 -8.26 -6.40 -13.14
C PHE A 167 -7.40 -5.13 -13.20
N SER A 168 -8.01 -3.97 -13.45
CA SER A 168 -7.30 -2.68 -13.51
C SER A 168 -6.71 -2.28 -12.15
N MET A 169 -7.45 -2.51 -11.06
CA MET A 169 -6.94 -2.31 -9.70
C MET A 169 -5.76 -3.24 -9.39
N GLY A 170 -5.86 -4.50 -9.82
CA GLY A 170 -4.76 -5.46 -9.68
C GLY A 170 -3.49 -5.02 -10.40
N LEU A 171 -3.60 -4.47 -11.61
CA LEU A 171 -2.46 -3.93 -12.35
C LEU A 171 -1.82 -2.71 -11.67
N TYR A 172 -2.63 -1.79 -11.13
CA TYR A 172 -2.12 -0.67 -10.33
C TYR A 172 -1.35 -1.16 -9.09
N ILE A 173 -1.91 -2.13 -8.35
CA ILE A 173 -1.25 -2.73 -7.17
C ILE A 173 0.03 -3.47 -7.57
N SER A 174 0.05 -4.13 -8.74
CA SER A 174 1.27 -4.74 -9.26
C SER A 174 2.35 -3.71 -9.57
N GLY A 175 1.95 -2.54 -10.13
CA GLY A 175 2.84 -1.40 -10.28
C GLY A 175 3.48 -0.97 -8.97
N ASN A 176 2.68 -0.85 -7.89
CA ASN A 176 3.18 -0.52 -6.55
C ASN A 176 4.23 -1.54 -6.06
N SER A 177 3.96 -2.84 -6.19
CA SER A 177 4.86 -3.91 -5.74
C SER A 177 6.17 -3.92 -6.53
N ILE A 178 6.09 -3.84 -7.85
CA ILE A 178 7.26 -3.79 -8.73
C ILE A 178 8.06 -2.49 -8.49
N GLY A 179 7.38 -1.36 -8.27
CA GLY A 179 8.02 -0.09 -7.92
C GLY A 179 8.81 -0.17 -6.64
N GLY A 180 8.22 -0.72 -5.58
CA GLY A 180 8.89 -0.92 -4.31
C GLY A 180 10.10 -1.84 -4.40
N MET A 181 10.03 -2.90 -5.23
CA MET A 181 11.14 -3.80 -5.51
C MET A 181 12.22 -3.11 -6.36
N SER A 182 11.85 -2.55 -7.50
CA SER A 182 12.80 -1.95 -8.45
C SER A 182 13.50 -0.72 -7.88
N GLY A 183 12.81 0.12 -7.10
CA GLY A 183 13.40 1.27 -6.43
C GLY A 183 14.55 0.87 -5.51
N ARG A 184 14.36 -0.18 -4.71
CA ARG A 184 15.43 -0.73 -3.84
C ARG A 184 16.56 -1.39 -4.63
N LEU A 185 16.20 -2.18 -5.64
CA LEU A 185 17.20 -2.86 -6.47
C LEU A 185 18.09 -1.85 -7.20
N VAL A 186 17.49 -0.89 -7.90
CA VAL A 186 18.23 0.12 -8.67
C VAL A 186 19.09 0.98 -7.74
N SER A 187 18.55 1.45 -6.60
CA SER A 187 19.33 2.25 -5.67
C SER A 187 20.47 1.46 -5.02
N GLY A 188 20.25 0.19 -4.66
CA GLY A 188 21.29 -0.68 -4.12
C GLY A 188 22.41 -0.94 -5.12
N VAL A 189 22.07 -1.29 -6.37
CA VAL A 189 23.06 -1.52 -7.43
C VAL A 189 23.86 -0.25 -7.75
N LEU A 190 23.20 0.89 -7.92
CA LEU A 190 23.89 2.14 -8.23
C LEU A 190 24.84 2.56 -7.10
N THR A 191 24.51 2.25 -5.85
CA THR A 191 25.34 2.66 -4.70
C THR A 191 26.60 1.81 -4.54
N ASP A 192 26.72 0.65 -5.17
CA ASP A 192 28.00 -0.09 -5.26
C ASP A 192 29.03 0.62 -6.15
N TYR A 193 28.58 1.42 -7.14
CA TYR A 193 29.46 2.04 -8.14
C TYR A 193 29.51 3.56 -8.02
N PHE A 194 28.48 4.19 -7.43
CA PHE A 194 28.31 5.64 -7.38
C PHE A 194 27.88 6.09 -5.99
N PRO A 195 28.11 7.37 -5.63
CA PRO A 195 27.55 7.94 -4.40
C PRO A 195 26.03 7.79 -4.33
N TRP A 196 25.48 7.66 -3.13
CA TRP A 196 24.02 7.54 -2.89
C TRP A 196 23.19 8.67 -3.56
N ARG A 197 23.81 9.85 -3.74
CA ARG A 197 23.20 10.99 -4.43
C ARG A 197 22.85 10.67 -5.88
N VAL A 198 23.70 9.93 -6.57
CA VAL A 198 23.41 9.46 -7.94
C VAL A 198 22.25 8.47 -7.95
N ALA A 199 22.19 7.56 -6.98
CA ALA A 199 21.12 6.58 -6.88
C ALA A 199 19.76 7.27 -6.66
N ILE A 200 19.65 8.18 -5.68
CA ILE A 200 18.41 8.94 -5.43
C ILE A 200 18.06 9.85 -6.60
N GLY A 201 19.04 10.56 -7.18
CA GLY A 201 18.84 11.43 -8.35
C GLY A 201 18.31 10.66 -9.55
N THR A 202 18.85 9.48 -9.84
CA THR A 202 18.39 8.59 -10.92
C THR A 202 16.93 8.19 -10.72
N ILE A 203 16.57 7.73 -9.52
CA ILE A 203 15.17 7.38 -9.21
C ILE A 203 14.25 8.61 -9.35
N GLY A 204 14.70 9.78 -8.89
CA GLY A 204 13.94 11.03 -9.04
C GLY A 204 13.71 11.41 -10.50
N VAL A 205 14.74 11.33 -11.36
CA VAL A 205 14.63 11.63 -12.79
C VAL A 205 13.73 10.61 -13.50
N LEU A 206 13.87 9.30 -13.23
CA LEU A 206 13.00 8.28 -13.80
C LEU A 206 11.54 8.49 -13.38
N ALA A 207 11.31 8.85 -12.12
CA ALA A 207 9.97 9.17 -11.64
C ALA A 207 9.42 10.46 -12.27
N LEU A 208 10.25 11.45 -12.56
CA LEU A 208 9.84 12.67 -13.27
C LEU A 208 9.43 12.36 -14.71
N ILE A 209 10.18 11.52 -15.41
CA ILE A 209 9.80 11.02 -16.74
C ILE A 209 8.47 10.27 -16.68
N ALA A 210 8.31 9.39 -15.67
CA ALA A 210 7.05 8.68 -15.44
C ALA A 210 5.89 9.64 -15.15
N ALA A 211 6.11 10.71 -14.38
CA ALA A 211 5.10 11.72 -14.07
C ALA A 211 4.68 12.54 -15.31
N ILE A 212 5.63 12.92 -16.16
CA ILE A 212 5.35 13.61 -17.43
C ILE A 212 4.57 12.68 -18.37
N THR A 213 4.97 11.42 -18.47
CA THR A 213 4.29 10.39 -19.25
C THR A 213 2.87 10.17 -18.74
N PHE A 214 2.70 10.04 -17.43
CA PHE A 214 1.41 9.92 -16.75
C PHE A 214 0.48 11.10 -17.09
N TRP A 215 0.98 12.33 -16.95
CA TRP A 215 0.23 13.54 -17.29
C TRP A 215 -0.30 13.52 -18.72
N ARG A 216 0.53 13.11 -19.70
CA ARG A 216 0.20 13.10 -21.12
C ARG A 216 -0.74 11.95 -21.52
N ILE A 217 -0.60 10.80 -20.89
CA ILE A 217 -1.31 9.57 -21.27
C ILE A 217 -2.64 9.42 -20.53
N LEU A 218 -2.73 9.84 -19.25
CA LEU A 218 -3.95 9.65 -18.47
C LEU A 218 -5.09 10.52 -19.03
N PRO A 219 -6.22 9.93 -19.44
CA PRO A 219 -7.39 10.70 -19.85
C PRO A 219 -7.96 11.53 -18.71
N ASP A 220 -8.68 12.60 -19.04
CA ASP A 220 -9.42 13.36 -18.06
C ASP A 220 -10.60 12.54 -17.51
N SER A 221 -10.95 12.76 -16.25
CA SER A 221 -12.10 12.13 -15.61
C SER A 221 -13.40 12.60 -16.25
N ARG A 222 -14.19 11.66 -16.80
CA ARG A 222 -15.47 11.93 -17.46
C ARG A 222 -16.67 11.76 -16.53
N HIS A 223 -16.50 10.90 -15.53
CA HIS A 223 -17.54 10.59 -14.54
C HIS A 223 -17.33 11.32 -13.21
N PHE A 224 -16.31 12.16 -13.14
CA PHE A 224 -16.03 12.97 -11.95
C PHE A 224 -17.21 13.91 -11.64
N ARG A 225 -17.69 13.85 -10.41
CA ARG A 225 -18.70 14.77 -9.88
C ARG A 225 -18.07 15.53 -8.72
N PRO A 226 -17.93 16.86 -8.84
CA PRO A 226 -17.41 17.67 -7.74
C PRO A 226 -18.24 17.44 -6.47
N GLY A 227 -17.56 17.08 -5.39
CA GLY A 227 -18.13 16.96 -4.06
C GLY A 227 -17.81 18.18 -3.20
N SER A 228 -18.58 18.40 -2.14
CA SER A 228 -18.23 19.41 -1.15
C SER A 228 -17.48 18.78 0.01
N LEU A 229 -16.37 19.43 0.41
CA LEU A 229 -15.68 19.12 1.66
C LEU A 229 -16.60 19.44 2.83
N ARG A 230 -17.06 18.43 3.56
CA ARG A 230 -17.84 18.58 4.79
C ARG A 230 -17.06 18.02 5.98
N PRO A 231 -16.18 18.80 6.63
CA PRO A 231 -15.33 18.33 7.72
C PRO A 231 -16.12 17.66 8.85
N LYS A 232 -17.32 18.17 9.16
CA LYS A 232 -18.21 17.58 10.18
C LYS A 232 -18.60 16.14 9.84
N THR A 233 -18.89 15.86 8.57
CA THR A 233 -19.23 14.49 8.10
C THR A 233 -18.05 13.55 8.19
N LEU A 234 -16.83 14.03 7.83
CA LEU A 234 -15.60 13.24 7.96
C LEU A 234 -15.31 12.88 9.42
N LEU A 235 -15.43 13.84 10.34
CA LEU A 235 -15.25 13.62 11.77
C LEU A 235 -16.31 12.65 12.33
N LEU A 236 -17.57 12.79 11.93
CA LEU A 236 -18.62 11.89 12.36
C LEU A 236 -18.38 10.44 11.89
N ASN A 237 -18.02 10.25 10.64
CA ASN A 237 -17.70 8.93 10.09
C ASN A 237 -16.47 8.33 10.79
N SER A 238 -15.41 9.12 11.05
CA SER A 238 -14.25 8.67 11.82
C SER A 238 -14.66 8.18 13.21
N LYS A 239 -15.51 8.95 13.92
CA LYS A 239 -16.02 8.55 15.23
C LYS A 239 -16.82 7.26 15.18
N LEU A 240 -17.61 7.05 14.13
CA LEU A 240 -18.37 5.81 13.92
C LEU A 240 -17.43 4.62 13.70
N HIS A 241 -16.36 4.79 12.91
CA HIS A 241 -15.39 3.74 12.67
C HIS A 241 -14.60 3.36 13.94
N TRP A 242 -14.22 4.34 14.77
CA TRP A 242 -13.56 4.08 16.05
C TRP A 242 -14.47 3.40 17.09
N ARG A 243 -15.79 3.52 16.96
CA ARG A 243 -16.79 2.85 17.84
C ARG A 243 -17.16 1.44 17.37
N ASP A 244 -16.75 1.04 16.17
CA ASP A 244 -17.00 -0.32 15.68
C ASP A 244 -16.13 -1.33 16.46
N ALA A 245 -16.67 -2.50 16.77
CA ALA A 245 -15.98 -3.50 17.59
C ALA A 245 -14.75 -4.15 16.91
N GLY A 246 -14.60 -4.03 15.59
CA GLY A 246 -13.53 -4.69 14.83
C GLY A 246 -12.68 -3.76 13.98
N LEU A 247 -13.20 -2.62 13.51
CA LEU A 247 -12.42 -1.69 12.67
C LEU A 247 -11.16 -1.17 13.37
N PRO A 248 -11.19 -0.71 14.65
CA PRO A 248 -9.99 -0.30 15.36
C PRO A 248 -8.95 -1.40 15.51
N LEU A 249 -9.40 -2.64 15.71
CA LEU A 249 -8.50 -3.80 15.77
C LEU A 249 -7.83 -4.06 14.43
N LEU A 250 -8.55 -3.91 13.32
CA LEU A 250 -7.99 -4.02 11.97
C LEU A 250 -7.03 -2.86 11.66
N PHE A 251 -7.29 -1.65 12.18
CA PHE A 251 -6.34 -0.53 12.05
C PHE A 251 -5.05 -0.82 12.83
N LEU A 252 -5.17 -1.36 14.05
CA LEU A 252 -4.03 -1.79 14.85
C LEU A 252 -3.27 -2.93 14.15
N GLU A 253 -3.97 -3.87 13.52
CA GLU A 253 -3.37 -4.94 12.73
C GLU A 253 -2.50 -4.38 11.60
N GLY A 254 -3.01 -3.42 10.83
CA GLY A 254 -2.23 -2.73 9.79
C GLY A 254 -0.98 -2.06 10.33
N PHE A 255 -1.09 -1.38 11.48
CA PHE A 255 0.03 -0.75 12.18
C PHE A 255 1.12 -1.76 12.55
N LEU A 256 0.74 -2.87 13.18
CA LEU A 256 1.67 -3.88 13.68
C LEU A 256 2.36 -4.63 12.52
N LEU A 257 1.59 -5.05 11.53
CA LEU A 257 2.11 -5.78 10.37
C LEU A 257 3.11 -4.95 9.56
N MET A 258 2.74 -3.71 9.24
CA MET A 258 3.62 -2.84 8.45
C MET A 258 4.80 -2.33 9.27
N GLY A 259 4.60 -2.08 10.55
CA GLY A 259 5.66 -1.76 11.48
C GLY A 259 6.74 -2.85 11.51
N ALA A 260 6.33 -4.11 11.68
CA ALA A 260 7.24 -5.24 11.66
C ALA A 260 7.94 -5.40 10.30
N PHE A 261 7.17 -5.27 9.21
CA PHE A 261 7.68 -5.45 7.85
C PHE A 261 8.77 -4.42 7.48
N VAL A 262 8.49 -3.14 7.67
CA VAL A 262 9.45 -2.08 7.33
C VAL A 262 10.68 -2.13 8.24
N THR A 263 10.51 -2.45 9.52
CA THR A 263 11.63 -2.54 10.45
C THR A 263 12.60 -3.65 10.04
N LEU A 264 12.11 -4.83 9.65
CA LEU A 264 12.99 -5.89 9.15
C LEU A 264 13.85 -5.40 7.97
N PHE A 265 13.21 -4.77 6.97
CA PHE A 265 13.92 -4.28 5.79
C PHE A 265 14.82 -3.08 6.07
N ASN A 266 14.54 -2.25 7.08
CA ASN A 266 15.39 -1.13 7.47
C ASN A 266 16.73 -1.60 8.06
N TYR A 267 16.73 -2.72 8.80
CA TYR A 267 17.90 -3.12 9.57
C TYR A 267 18.62 -4.35 9.01
N ILE A 268 18.01 -5.12 8.11
CA ILE A 268 18.68 -6.28 7.49
C ILE A 268 19.92 -5.87 6.70
N GLY A 269 19.91 -4.71 6.06
CA GLY A 269 21.06 -4.16 5.33
C GLY A 269 22.27 -3.95 6.24
N TYR A 270 22.06 -3.36 7.41
CA TYR A 270 23.16 -3.18 8.39
C TYR A 270 23.78 -4.51 8.82
N ARG A 271 22.97 -5.55 8.98
CA ARG A 271 23.47 -6.88 9.34
C ARG A 271 24.28 -7.52 8.22
N LEU A 272 23.80 -7.43 6.98
CA LEU A 272 24.40 -8.17 5.86
C LEU A 272 25.63 -7.46 5.25
N LEU A 273 25.72 -6.14 5.42
CA LEU A 273 26.92 -5.38 5.02
C LEU A 273 28.06 -5.52 6.04
N ALA A 274 27.76 -5.85 7.30
CA ALA A 274 28.74 -6.04 8.36
C ALA A 274 29.31 -7.47 8.38
N PRO A 275 30.49 -7.68 9.04
CA PRO A 275 30.99 -9.02 9.31
C PRO A 275 29.92 -9.87 10.05
N PRO A 276 29.85 -11.20 9.79
CA PRO A 276 30.74 -12.00 8.93
C PRO A 276 30.37 -12.01 7.45
N TYR A 277 29.26 -11.37 7.04
CA TYR A 277 28.69 -11.52 5.69
C TYR A 277 29.40 -10.64 4.65
N LEU A 278 29.62 -9.38 4.95
CA LEU A 278 30.29 -8.39 4.08
C LEU A 278 29.72 -8.37 2.65
N LEU A 279 28.38 -8.49 2.52
CA LEU A 279 27.72 -8.46 1.21
C LEU A 279 27.76 -7.04 0.62
N SER A 280 27.63 -6.93 -0.71
CA SER A 280 27.60 -5.64 -1.39
C SER A 280 26.22 -4.96 -1.26
N GLN A 281 26.15 -3.66 -1.52
CA GLN A 281 24.89 -2.89 -1.56
C GLN A 281 23.95 -3.40 -2.65
N ALA A 282 24.48 -3.87 -3.80
CA ALA A 282 23.69 -4.49 -4.85
C ALA A 282 22.96 -5.73 -4.35
N VAL A 283 23.65 -6.59 -3.57
CA VAL A 283 23.04 -7.78 -2.99
C VAL A 283 21.96 -7.41 -1.98
N VAL A 284 22.18 -6.39 -1.15
CA VAL A 284 21.16 -5.87 -0.23
C VAL A 284 19.96 -5.31 -0.99
N GLY A 285 20.16 -4.59 -2.08
CA GLY A 285 19.08 -4.15 -2.98
C GLY A 285 18.34 -5.32 -3.62
N LEU A 286 19.06 -6.38 -4.03
CA LEU A 286 18.50 -7.59 -4.62
C LEU A 286 17.59 -8.36 -3.64
N LEU A 287 17.76 -8.20 -2.31
CA LEU A 287 16.83 -8.78 -1.33
C LEU A 287 15.39 -8.40 -1.58
N SER A 288 15.14 -7.25 -2.20
CA SER A 288 13.77 -6.82 -2.54
C SER A 288 13.05 -7.77 -3.53
N VAL A 289 13.76 -8.66 -4.22
CA VAL A 289 13.18 -9.70 -5.09
C VAL A 289 12.28 -10.66 -4.30
N VAL A 290 12.48 -10.81 -2.97
CA VAL A 290 11.57 -11.59 -2.12
C VAL A 290 10.14 -11.06 -2.13
N TYR A 291 9.89 -9.81 -2.57
CA TYR A 291 8.55 -9.26 -2.78
C TYR A 291 7.72 -10.06 -3.80
N LEU A 292 8.36 -10.78 -4.71
CA LEU A 292 7.67 -11.67 -5.64
C LEU A 292 6.90 -12.78 -4.93
N THR A 293 7.37 -13.22 -3.75
CA THR A 293 6.62 -14.19 -2.93
C THR A 293 5.28 -13.61 -2.46
N GLY A 294 5.23 -12.30 -2.24
CA GLY A 294 4.02 -11.56 -1.90
C GLY A 294 2.98 -11.55 -3.03
N SER A 295 3.44 -11.40 -4.27
CA SER A 295 2.56 -11.45 -5.44
C SER A 295 1.85 -12.80 -5.59
N TYR A 296 2.47 -13.88 -5.12
CA TYR A 296 1.89 -15.22 -5.09
C TYR A 296 1.03 -15.47 -3.84
N SER A 297 1.48 -15.05 -2.66
CA SER A 297 0.82 -15.33 -1.39
C SER A 297 -0.48 -14.55 -1.20
N SER A 298 -0.53 -13.29 -1.66
CA SER A 298 -1.69 -12.41 -1.49
C SER A 298 -2.97 -12.94 -2.16
N PRO A 299 -2.99 -13.32 -3.46
CA PRO A 299 -4.18 -13.90 -4.08
C PRO A 299 -4.59 -15.24 -3.46
N LYS A 300 -3.61 -16.09 -3.09
CA LYS A 300 -3.89 -17.36 -2.41
C LYS A 300 -4.52 -17.16 -1.04
N ALA A 301 -4.01 -16.21 -0.25
CA ALA A 301 -4.63 -15.87 1.03
C ALA A 301 -6.08 -15.42 0.83
N GLY A 302 -6.34 -14.56 -0.16
CA GLY A 302 -7.70 -14.15 -0.52
C GLY A 302 -8.62 -15.33 -0.84
N ALA A 303 -8.15 -16.29 -1.64
CA ALA A 303 -8.91 -17.51 -1.97
C ALA A 303 -9.15 -18.41 -0.74
N LEU A 304 -8.14 -18.54 0.13
CA LEU A 304 -8.26 -19.34 1.37
C LEU A 304 -9.26 -18.74 2.36
N THR A 305 -9.45 -17.42 2.37
CA THR A 305 -10.46 -16.80 3.24
C THR A 305 -11.90 -17.23 2.92
N ALA A 306 -12.18 -17.56 1.67
CA ALA A 306 -13.48 -18.08 1.27
C ALA A 306 -13.77 -19.49 1.85
N ARG A 307 -12.72 -20.29 2.06
CA ARG A 307 -12.83 -21.67 2.56
C ARG A 307 -12.72 -21.78 4.08
N TYR A 308 -11.78 -21.03 4.68
CA TYR A 308 -11.42 -21.19 6.10
C TYR A 308 -11.80 -19.97 6.96
N GLY A 309 -12.34 -18.92 6.35
CA GLY A 309 -12.60 -17.65 7.04
C GLY A 309 -11.36 -16.76 7.16
N ARG A 310 -11.59 -15.48 7.49
CA ARG A 310 -10.52 -14.47 7.55
C ARG A 310 -9.62 -14.59 8.77
N GLY A 311 -10.21 -14.84 9.95
CA GLY A 311 -9.46 -14.95 11.20
C GLY A 311 -8.37 -16.02 11.14
N PRO A 312 -8.69 -17.29 10.83
CA PRO A 312 -7.68 -18.34 10.72
C PRO A 312 -6.59 -18.06 9.67
N VAL A 313 -6.96 -17.53 8.50
CA VAL A 313 -5.98 -17.21 7.44
C VAL A 313 -5.05 -16.10 7.87
N LEU A 314 -5.58 -15.06 8.55
CA LEU A 314 -4.78 -13.97 9.10
C LEU A 314 -3.81 -14.48 10.16
N SER A 315 -4.28 -15.31 11.10
CA SER A 315 -3.43 -15.89 12.17
C SER A 315 -2.31 -16.76 11.58
N ILE A 316 -2.61 -17.60 10.59
CA ILE A 316 -1.59 -18.43 9.92
C ILE A 316 -0.56 -17.54 9.20
N ALA A 317 -0.99 -16.49 8.53
CA ALA A 317 -0.10 -15.56 7.86
C ALA A 317 0.88 -14.88 8.84
N ILE A 318 0.41 -14.49 10.03
CA ILE A 318 1.26 -13.92 11.10
C ILE A 318 2.22 -14.98 11.65
N LEU A 319 1.78 -16.23 11.82
CA LEU A 319 2.66 -17.32 12.23
C LEU A 319 3.77 -17.59 11.20
N LEU A 320 3.47 -17.48 9.89
CA LEU A 320 4.49 -17.54 8.84
C LEU A 320 5.49 -16.38 8.96
N MET A 321 5.04 -15.16 9.29
CA MET A 321 5.95 -14.06 9.59
C MET A 321 6.85 -14.36 10.78
N LEU A 322 6.30 -14.89 11.89
CA LEU A 322 7.08 -15.27 13.06
C LEU A 322 8.12 -16.36 12.74
N ALA A 323 7.72 -17.38 12.01
CA ALA A 323 8.62 -18.45 11.57
C ALA A 323 9.75 -17.90 10.67
N GLY A 324 9.39 -17.06 9.68
CA GLY A 324 10.36 -16.40 8.81
C GLY A 324 11.31 -15.50 9.59
N LEU A 325 10.82 -14.73 10.56
CA LEU A 325 11.64 -13.90 11.44
C LEU A 325 12.63 -14.74 12.24
N GLY A 326 12.19 -15.86 12.82
CA GLY A 326 13.05 -16.82 13.53
C GLY A 326 14.17 -17.36 12.64
N MET A 327 13.87 -17.70 11.37
CA MET A 327 14.89 -18.13 10.41
C MET A 327 15.92 -17.02 10.13
N THR A 328 15.52 -15.76 10.10
CA THR A 328 16.49 -14.66 9.94
C THR A 328 17.42 -14.49 11.14
N ALA A 329 17.14 -15.04 12.30
CA ALA A 329 18.05 -15.02 13.45
C ALA A 329 19.21 -15.99 13.31
N LEU A 330 19.09 -16.98 12.45
CA LEU A 330 20.15 -17.95 12.16
C LEU A 330 21.32 -17.31 11.38
N SER A 331 22.50 -17.94 11.46
CA SER A 331 23.69 -17.43 10.80
C SER A 331 23.80 -17.77 9.31
N PRO A 332 23.34 -18.95 8.80
CA PRO A 332 23.50 -19.30 7.41
C PRO A 332 22.70 -18.37 6.47
N LEU A 333 23.31 -17.87 5.41
CA LEU A 333 22.68 -16.96 4.44
C LEU A 333 21.39 -17.54 3.84
N PHE A 334 21.37 -18.85 3.51
CA PHE A 334 20.17 -19.48 2.98
C PHE A 334 18.98 -19.45 3.97
N ALA A 335 19.25 -19.51 5.28
CA ALA A 335 18.23 -19.39 6.30
C ALA A 335 17.72 -17.95 6.40
N ILE A 336 18.62 -16.96 6.30
CA ILE A 336 18.25 -15.54 6.27
C ILE A 336 17.37 -15.23 5.07
N PHE A 337 17.79 -15.62 3.86
CA PHE A 337 17.02 -15.39 2.63
C PHE A 337 15.68 -16.15 2.64
N GLY A 338 15.69 -17.43 3.02
CA GLY A 338 14.46 -18.21 3.17
C GLY A 338 13.51 -17.63 4.21
N GLY A 339 14.07 -17.15 5.33
CA GLY A 339 13.31 -16.45 6.37
C GLY A 339 12.67 -15.15 5.87
N MET A 340 13.41 -14.35 5.10
CA MET A 340 12.87 -13.14 4.46
C MET A 340 11.78 -13.45 3.44
N MET A 341 11.93 -14.51 2.64
CA MET A 341 10.89 -14.95 1.70
C MET A 341 9.61 -15.33 2.44
N LEU A 342 9.73 -16.13 3.50
CA LEU A 342 8.59 -16.60 4.30
C LEU A 342 7.92 -15.44 5.04
N PHE A 343 8.71 -14.56 5.65
CA PHE A 343 8.23 -13.35 6.32
C PHE A 343 7.45 -12.45 5.36
N THR A 344 8.00 -12.21 4.18
CA THR A 344 7.40 -11.36 3.15
C THR A 344 6.10 -11.99 2.61
N ALA A 345 6.09 -13.29 2.35
CA ALA A 345 4.89 -14.01 1.94
C ALA A 345 3.78 -13.91 3.00
N GLY A 346 4.14 -14.10 4.28
CA GLY A 346 3.23 -13.93 5.41
C GLY A 346 2.66 -12.52 5.51
N PHE A 347 3.53 -11.49 5.38
CA PHE A 347 3.11 -10.09 5.41
C PHE A 347 2.08 -9.76 4.33
N PHE A 348 2.36 -10.08 3.08
CA PHE A 348 1.44 -9.78 1.97
C PHE A 348 0.12 -10.55 2.09
N ALA A 349 0.16 -11.79 2.58
CA ALA A 349 -1.04 -12.57 2.89
C ALA A 349 -1.86 -11.89 3.99
N ALA A 350 -1.25 -11.54 5.13
CA ALA A 350 -1.91 -10.90 6.26
C ALA A 350 -2.51 -9.53 5.89
N HIS A 351 -1.72 -8.69 5.19
CA HIS A 351 -2.15 -7.37 4.73
C HIS A 351 -3.33 -7.47 3.76
N SER A 352 -3.30 -8.41 2.82
CA SER A 352 -4.40 -8.66 1.87
C SER A 352 -5.69 -9.04 2.58
N VAL A 353 -5.61 -9.92 3.57
CA VAL A 353 -6.77 -10.34 4.37
C VAL A 353 -7.29 -9.18 5.20
N ALA A 354 -6.44 -8.46 5.94
CA ALA A 354 -6.84 -7.36 6.80
C ALA A 354 -7.48 -6.21 6.00
N SER A 355 -6.87 -5.80 4.88
CA SER A 355 -7.39 -4.72 4.04
C SER A 355 -8.74 -5.07 3.39
N SER A 356 -8.90 -6.31 2.91
CA SER A 356 -10.17 -6.80 2.36
C SER A 356 -11.28 -6.86 3.44
N TRP A 357 -10.90 -7.19 4.67
CA TRP A 357 -11.84 -7.23 5.79
C TRP A 357 -12.40 -5.86 6.15
N ILE A 358 -11.57 -4.81 6.10
CA ILE A 358 -12.00 -3.41 6.26
C ILE A 358 -13.13 -3.07 5.28
N GLY A 359 -12.91 -3.33 3.98
CA GLY A 359 -13.88 -3.01 2.93
C GLY A 359 -15.24 -3.69 3.09
N GLN A 360 -15.27 -4.86 3.71
CA GLN A 360 -16.52 -5.60 3.97
C GLN A 360 -17.18 -5.20 5.28
N ARG A 361 -16.39 -4.93 6.34
CA ARG A 361 -16.91 -4.56 7.64
C ARG A 361 -17.46 -3.15 7.68
N ALA A 362 -16.81 -2.21 7.01
CA ALA A 362 -17.24 -0.83 6.95
C ALA A 362 -18.58 -0.72 6.19
N ARG A 363 -19.68 -0.54 6.93
CA ARG A 363 -21.05 -0.42 6.37
C ARG A 363 -21.27 0.93 5.69
N ARG A 364 -20.60 2.00 6.17
CA ARG A 364 -20.70 3.38 5.65
C ARG A 364 -19.29 3.93 5.42
N ALA A 365 -19.16 4.90 4.53
CA ALA A 365 -17.91 5.60 4.24
C ALA A 365 -16.70 4.65 4.11
N LYS A 366 -16.83 3.58 3.30
CA LYS A 366 -15.80 2.52 3.12
C LYS A 366 -14.45 3.07 2.74
N GLY A 367 -14.42 4.09 1.87
CA GLY A 367 -13.17 4.76 1.47
C GLY A 367 -12.46 5.41 2.65
N GLN A 368 -13.21 6.04 3.57
CA GLN A 368 -12.64 6.65 4.77
C GLN A 368 -12.10 5.59 5.75
N ALA A 369 -12.78 4.46 5.92
CA ALA A 369 -12.28 3.34 6.70
C ALA A 369 -10.96 2.78 6.13
N SER A 370 -10.88 2.64 4.80
CA SER A 370 -9.64 2.24 4.11
C SER A 370 -8.52 3.26 4.29
N SER A 371 -8.82 4.56 4.23
CA SER A 371 -7.84 5.62 4.50
C SER A 371 -7.33 5.59 5.94
N MET A 372 -8.20 5.33 6.92
CA MET A 372 -7.80 5.18 8.33
C MET A 372 -6.92 3.95 8.56
N TYR A 373 -7.20 2.86 7.85
CA TYR A 373 -6.34 1.68 7.85
C TYR A 373 -4.95 2.00 7.27
N LEU A 374 -4.90 2.64 6.11
CA LEU A 374 -3.63 3.04 5.49
C LEU A 374 -2.87 4.07 6.31
N PHE A 375 -3.59 5.00 6.96
CA PHE A 375 -2.98 5.91 7.93
C PHE A 375 -2.27 5.14 9.04
N SER A 376 -2.96 4.19 9.70
CA SER A 376 -2.38 3.36 10.76
C SER A 376 -1.22 2.50 10.24
N TYR A 377 -1.36 1.93 9.07
CA TYR A 377 -0.35 1.14 8.37
C TYR A 377 0.96 1.92 8.15
N TYR A 378 0.90 3.13 7.60
CA TYR A 378 2.09 3.96 7.39
C TYR A 378 2.62 4.59 8.68
N LEU A 379 1.75 4.85 9.66
CA LEU A 379 2.16 5.28 11.00
C LEU A 379 2.96 4.16 11.69
N GLY A 380 2.53 2.92 11.59
CA GLY A 380 3.26 1.74 12.06
C GLY A 380 4.64 1.62 11.41
N SER A 381 4.71 1.77 10.09
CA SER A 381 5.97 1.83 9.33
C SER A 381 6.93 2.88 9.88
N SER A 382 6.43 4.08 10.14
CA SER A 382 7.25 5.18 10.64
C SER A 382 7.73 4.96 12.07
N LEU A 383 6.81 4.69 12.99
CA LEU A 383 7.14 4.58 14.42
C LEU A 383 7.97 3.34 14.72
N ALA A 384 7.52 2.17 14.28
CA ALA A 384 8.28 0.93 14.53
C ALA A 384 9.61 0.92 13.78
N GLY A 385 9.63 1.44 12.52
CA GLY A 385 10.86 1.56 11.75
C GLY A 385 11.94 2.38 12.45
N THR A 386 11.57 3.48 13.11
CA THR A 386 12.51 4.31 13.86
C THR A 386 12.86 3.68 15.22
N LEU A 387 11.85 3.19 15.96
CA LEU A 387 12.06 2.53 17.26
C LEU A 387 12.98 1.30 17.15
N GLY A 388 12.91 0.57 16.04
CA GLY A 388 13.82 -0.55 15.77
C GLY A 388 15.30 -0.17 15.89
N GLY A 389 15.64 1.09 15.60
CA GLY A 389 17.03 1.57 15.72
C GLY A 389 17.60 1.56 17.14
N PHE A 390 16.76 1.74 18.17
CA PHE A 390 17.20 1.61 19.57
C PHE A 390 17.52 0.14 19.91
N PHE A 391 16.68 -0.79 19.43
CA PHE A 391 16.91 -2.22 19.64
C PHE A 391 18.14 -2.70 18.84
N TRP A 392 18.33 -2.20 17.63
CA TRP A 392 19.52 -2.47 16.84
C TRP A 392 20.79 -1.97 17.53
N HIS A 393 20.78 -0.74 18.05
CA HIS A 393 21.93 -0.13 18.71
C HIS A 393 22.35 -0.91 19.97
N SER A 394 21.36 -1.33 20.77
CA SER A 394 21.60 -1.95 22.09
C SER A 394 21.89 -3.46 22.00
N PHE A 395 21.25 -4.17 21.06
CA PHE A 395 21.25 -5.64 21.03
C PHE A 395 21.47 -6.22 19.62
N GLY A 396 21.81 -5.39 18.64
CA GLY A 396 22.00 -5.82 17.24
C GLY A 396 20.78 -6.53 16.66
N TRP A 397 21.02 -7.57 15.84
CA TRP A 397 19.94 -8.30 15.17
C TRP A 397 19.01 -9.02 16.14
N MET A 398 19.52 -9.50 17.27
CA MET A 398 18.69 -10.14 18.30
C MET A 398 17.69 -9.16 18.91
N GLY A 399 18.10 -7.90 19.11
CA GLY A 399 17.17 -6.84 19.53
C GLY A 399 16.06 -6.59 18.50
N ILE A 400 16.39 -6.54 17.21
CA ILE A 400 15.40 -6.42 16.14
C ILE A 400 14.44 -7.61 16.17
N THR A 401 14.94 -8.84 16.20
CA THR A 401 14.09 -10.03 16.23
C THR A 401 13.18 -10.09 17.45
N ALA A 402 13.66 -9.71 18.62
CA ALA A 402 12.84 -9.62 19.84
C ALA A 402 11.75 -8.56 19.72
N PHE A 403 12.09 -7.36 19.24
CA PHE A 403 11.12 -6.27 19.02
C PHE A 403 10.04 -6.66 18.00
N LEU A 404 10.44 -7.22 16.85
CA LEU A 404 9.50 -7.66 15.83
C LEU A 404 8.63 -8.83 16.30
N SER A 405 9.19 -9.76 17.09
CA SER A 405 8.42 -10.84 17.70
C SER A 405 7.34 -10.29 18.62
N ALA A 406 7.64 -9.26 19.43
CA ALA A 406 6.65 -8.62 20.28
C ALA A 406 5.50 -7.99 19.46
N LEU A 407 5.81 -7.28 18.37
CA LEU A 407 4.81 -6.70 17.47
C LEU A 407 3.93 -7.79 16.83
N LEU A 408 4.54 -8.88 16.35
CA LEU A 408 3.82 -9.96 15.66
C LEU A 408 3.00 -10.83 16.64
N LEU A 409 3.48 -11.04 17.87
CA LEU A 409 2.70 -11.72 18.91
C LEU A 409 1.48 -10.87 19.31
N LEU A 410 1.64 -9.55 19.41
CA LEU A 410 0.50 -8.67 19.63
C LEU A 410 -0.48 -8.72 18.44
N ALA A 411 0.00 -8.72 17.19
CA ALA A 411 -0.83 -8.90 16.00
C ALA A 411 -1.56 -10.25 16.05
N LEU A 412 -0.90 -11.33 16.44
CA LEU A 412 -1.54 -12.63 16.60
C LEU A 412 -2.67 -12.59 17.63
N VAL A 413 -2.46 -11.96 18.77
CA VAL A 413 -3.51 -11.77 19.79
C VAL A 413 -4.68 -10.98 19.22
N VAL A 414 -4.43 -9.87 18.51
CA VAL A 414 -5.46 -9.06 17.83
C VAL A 414 -6.24 -9.91 16.83
N SER A 415 -5.54 -10.72 16.02
CA SER A 415 -6.15 -11.64 15.04
C SER A 415 -7.06 -12.67 15.72
N LEU A 416 -6.66 -13.23 16.87
CA LEU A 416 -7.47 -14.18 17.64
C LEU A 416 -8.73 -13.51 18.24
N ILE A 417 -8.62 -12.27 18.73
CA ILE A 417 -9.76 -11.49 19.21
C ILE A 417 -10.72 -11.20 18.05
N LEU A 418 -10.22 -10.81 16.88
CA LEU A 418 -11.02 -10.61 15.67
C LEU A 418 -11.78 -11.88 15.26
N LYS A 419 -11.12 -13.04 15.33
CA LYS A 419 -11.76 -14.34 15.04
C LYS A 419 -12.92 -14.66 15.99
N GLN A 420 -12.81 -14.29 17.26
CA GLN A 420 -13.85 -14.59 18.26
C GLN A 420 -15.03 -13.62 18.22
N ARG A 421 -14.80 -12.36 17.81
CA ARG A 421 -15.81 -11.30 17.84
C ARG A 421 -16.53 -11.11 16.51
N LEU A 422 -16.09 -11.72 15.45
CA LEU A 422 -16.57 -11.50 14.07
C LEU A 422 -16.76 -12.79 13.29
#